data_e3de228ee38dfe4fca972eaf11abd256
#
_entry.id   e3de228ee38dfe4fca972eaf11abd256
#
_cell.length_a   1.000
_cell.length_b   1.000
_cell.length_c   1.000
_cell.angle_alpha   90.00
_cell.angle_beta   90.00
_cell.angle_gamma   90.00
#
_symmetry.space_group_name_H-M   'P 1'
#
loop_
_entity.id
_entity.type
_entity.pdbx_description
1 polymer ?
#
loop_
_entity_poly.entity_id
_entity_poly.type
_entity_poly.pdbx_seq_one_letter_code
_entity_poly.pdbx_strand_id
1 'polypeptide(L)'
;MRPVIILWDDAYSEDEWMSLDNYSPKPETPNISIGYIVHYHNDYVHLASTIDQDGNNFCGIMAIPYDMIVYVAPLQILSEAKMYGNKEEIERYLQGKFAQRPEVYDFTEPVETVSETTPEPSALNPPTLG
;
A
#
# COMPACT_ATOMS: atom_id res chain seq x y z
N MET A 1 -11.43 10.64 -1.34
CA MET A 1 -10.29 9.86 -1.88
C MET A 1 -10.01 8.70 -0.94
N ARG A 2 -9.77 7.52 -1.45
CA ARG A 2 -9.51 6.34 -0.62
C ARG A 2 -8.02 6.04 -0.56
N PRO A 3 -7.49 5.63 0.60
CA PRO A 3 -6.11 5.20 0.68
C PRO A 3 -5.92 3.86 -0.05
N VAL A 4 -4.70 3.66 -0.52
CA VAL A 4 -4.29 2.42 -1.17
C VAL A 4 -3.06 1.84 -0.46
N ILE A 5 -2.86 0.55 -0.62
CA ILE A 5 -1.62 -0.10 -0.30
C ILE A 5 -0.89 -0.39 -1.62
N ILE A 6 0.38 -0.08 -1.68
CA ILE A 6 1.24 -0.36 -2.82
C ILE A 6 2.39 -1.26 -2.36
N LEU A 7 2.53 -2.39 -3.05
CA LEU A 7 3.68 -3.26 -2.92
C LEU A 7 4.60 -2.94 -4.11
N TRP A 8 5.86 -2.63 -3.84
CA TRP A 8 6.78 -2.22 -4.90
C TRP A 8 8.21 -2.66 -4.59
N ASP A 9 8.96 -2.94 -5.65
CA ASP A 9 10.34 -3.34 -5.56
C ASP A 9 11.23 -2.11 -5.62
N ASP A 10 12.17 -2.00 -4.67
CA ASP A 10 13.13 -0.92 -4.64
C ASP A 10 14.50 -1.41 -5.10
N ALA A 11 15.23 -0.53 -5.77
CA ALA A 11 16.60 -0.81 -6.12
C ALA A 11 17.49 -0.70 -4.87
N TYR A 12 18.45 -1.60 -4.74
CA TYR A 12 19.48 -1.50 -3.72
C TYR A 12 20.87 -1.41 -4.36
N SER A 13 21.79 -0.79 -3.67
CA SER A 13 23.20 -0.74 -4.06
C SER A 13 24.10 -1.29 -2.98
N GLU A 14 25.18 -1.93 -3.39
CA GLU A 14 26.25 -2.33 -2.49
C GLU A 14 27.55 -1.75 -3.01
N ASP A 15 28.21 -0.96 -2.18
CA ASP A 15 29.41 -0.22 -2.59
C ASP A 15 30.72 -0.91 -2.19
N GLU A 16 30.64 -2.10 -1.59
CA GLU A 16 31.81 -2.87 -1.22
C GLU A 16 32.33 -3.71 -2.38
N TRP A 17 33.66 -3.82 -2.48
CA TRP A 17 34.27 -4.70 -3.46
C TRP A 17 34.01 -6.16 -3.10
N MET A 18 33.40 -6.90 -4.01
CA MET A 18 33.13 -8.32 -3.83
C MET A 18 33.69 -9.12 -4.98
N SER A 19 34.13 -10.36 -4.70
CA SER A 19 34.49 -11.27 -5.76
C SER A 19 33.22 -11.92 -6.35
N LEU A 20 33.24 -12.21 -7.64
CA LEU A 20 32.12 -12.89 -8.29
C LEU A 20 31.79 -14.24 -7.66
N ASP A 21 32.82 -14.95 -7.18
CA ASP A 21 32.62 -16.26 -6.56
C ASP A 21 31.92 -16.21 -5.21
N ASN A 22 32.00 -15.06 -4.53
CA ASN A 22 31.38 -14.85 -3.23
C ASN A 22 30.08 -14.04 -3.29
N TYR A 23 29.70 -13.59 -4.45
CA TYR A 23 28.47 -12.82 -4.61
C TYR A 23 27.25 -13.71 -4.45
N SER A 24 26.39 -13.37 -3.53
CA SER A 24 25.07 -13.97 -3.37
C SER A 24 24.01 -12.87 -3.46
N PRO A 25 23.11 -12.90 -4.42
CA PRO A 25 22.06 -11.91 -4.53
C PRO A 25 21.19 -11.94 -3.28
N LYS A 26 20.87 -10.74 -2.77
CA LYS A 26 19.91 -10.64 -1.67
C LYS A 26 18.52 -11.02 -2.18
N PRO A 27 17.73 -11.71 -1.35
CA PRO A 27 16.35 -11.97 -1.73
C PRO A 27 15.61 -10.65 -1.91
N GLU A 28 14.85 -10.55 -2.97
CA GLU A 28 13.99 -9.41 -3.22
C GLU A 28 12.98 -9.31 -2.08
N THR A 29 12.99 -8.20 -1.39
CA THR A 29 12.01 -7.91 -0.35
C THR A 29 11.27 -6.65 -0.77
N PRO A 30 10.04 -6.78 -1.26
CA PRO A 30 9.29 -5.63 -1.69
C PRO A 30 8.94 -4.71 -0.52
N ASN A 31 8.90 -3.42 -0.80
CA ASN A 31 8.46 -2.41 0.13
C ASN A 31 6.94 -2.31 0.11
N ILE A 32 6.37 -1.94 1.24
CA ILE A 32 4.94 -1.71 1.38
C ILE A 32 4.74 -0.24 1.72
N SER A 33 3.97 0.45 0.92
CA SER A 33 3.58 1.84 1.17
C SER A 33 2.07 1.99 1.20
N ILE A 34 1.59 2.80 2.12
CA ILE A 34 0.17 3.11 2.27
C ILE A 34 -0.01 4.61 2.15
N GLY A 35 -0.98 5.03 1.39
CA GLY A 35 -1.27 6.46 1.20
C GLY A 35 -2.35 6.70 0.16
N TYR A 36 -2.39 7.92 -0.34
CA TYR A 36 -3.38 8.38 -1.30
C TYR A 36 -2.70 8.66 -2.64
N ILE A 37 -3.21 8.08 -3.72
CA ILE A 37 -2.72 8.39 -5.06
C ILE A 37 -3.22 9.79 -5.43
N VAL A 38 -2.31 10.75 -5.50
CA VAL A 38 -2.62 12.14 -5.81
C VAL A 38 -2.29 12.51 -7.25
N HIS A 39 -1.44 11.75 -7.89
CA HIS A 39 -1.10 11.92 -9.30
C HIS A 39 -0.62 10.61 -9.90
N TYR A 40 -0.90 10.42 -11.16
CA TYR A 40 -0.47 9.28 -11.93
C TYR A 40 -0.17 9.70 -13.37
N HIS A 41 0.94 9.27 -13.88
CA HIS A 41 1.24 9.34 -15.30
C HIS A 41 2.10 8.14 -15.70
N ASN A 42 2.48 8.05 -16.95
CA ASN A 42 3.09 6.83 -17.50
C ASN A 42 4.29 6.26 -16.77
N ASP A 43 5.06 7.09 -16.08
CA ASP A 43 6.32 6.68 -15.48
C ASP A 43 6.26 6.56 -13.95
N TYR A 44 5.33 7.25 -13.30
CA TYR A 44 5.29 7.33 -11.84
C TYR A 44 3.88 7.39 -11.27
N VAL A 45 3.74 6.79 -10.10
CA VAL A 45 2.59 7.00 -9.22
C VAL A 45 3.05 7.87 -8.05
N HIS A 46 2.36 8.97 -7.81
CA HIS A 46 2.63 9.87 -6.69
C HIS A 46 1.69 9.56 -5.54
N LEU A 47 2.28 9.07 -4.45
CA LEU A 47 1.57 8.67 -3.26
C LEU A 47 1.80 9.70 -2.15
N ALA A 48 0.73 10.26 -1.62
CA ALA A 48 0.79 11.16 -0.47
C ALA A 48 0.52 10.40 0.82
N SER A 49 1.28 10.70 1.86
CA SER A 49 1.06 10.09 3.18
C SER A 49 -0.09 10.73 3.95
N THR A 50 -0.41 11.95 3.65
CA THR A 50 -1.43 12.73 4.36
C THR A 50 -2.24 13.57 3.40
N ILE A 51 -3.53 13.60 3.62
CA ILE A 51 -4.48 14.46 2.91
C ILE A 51 -5.36 15.16 3.93
N ASP A 52 -5.74 16.40 3.67
CA ASP A 52 -6.66 17.10 4.55
C ASP A 52 -8.09 16.54 4.42
N GLN A 53 -8.94 16.88 5.37
CA GLN A 53 -10.30 16.35 5.41
C GLN A 53 -11.12 16.70 4.17
N ASP A 54 -10.85 17.85 3.57
CA ASP A 54 -11.57 18.31 2.40
C ASP A 54 -11.00 17.72 1.09
N GLY A 55 -9.84 17.09 1.15
CA GLY A 55 -9.19 16.47 0.00
C GLY A 55 -8.50 17.46 -0.95
N ASN A 56 -8.29 18.70 -0.52
CA ASN A 56 -7.71 19.74 -1.35
C ASN A 56 -6.20 19.92 -1.19
N ASN A 57 -5.67 19.53 -0.05
CA ASN A 57 -4.24 19.64 0.23
C ASN A 57 -3.68 18.30 0.69
N PHE A 58 -2.44 18.07 0.33
CA PHE A 58 -1.75 16.85 0.68
C PHE A 58 -0.26 17.11 0.94
N CYS A 59 0.39 16.20 1.64
CA CYS A 59 1.83 16.27 1.90
C CYS A 59 2.45 14.88 2.01
N GLY A 60 3.78 14.85 2.12
CA GLY A 60 4.51 13.60 2.23
C GLY A 60 4.48 12.78 0.94
N ILE A 61 4.92 13.39 -0.17
CA ILE A 61 4.87 12.75 -1.49
C ILE A 61 6.03 11.80 -1.70
N MET A 62 5.68 10.59 -2.14
CA MET A 62 6.63 9.61 -2.66
C MET A 62 6.27 9.33 -4.13
N ALA A 63 7.24 9.46 -5.00
CA ALA A 63 7.09 9.09 -6.42
C ALA A 63 7.62 7.68 -6.62
N ILE A 64 6.73 6.73 -6.89
CA ILE A 64 7.09 5.34 -7.12
C ILE A 64 7.10 5.09 -8.61
N PRO A 65 8.24 4.64 -9.19
CA PRO A 65 8.28 4.27 -10.60
C PRO A 65 7.24 3.19 -10.91
N TYR A 66 6.49 3.39 -11.97
CA TYR A 66 5.41 2.46 -12.32
C TYR A 66 5.90 1.03 -12.52
N ASP A 67 7.05 0.87 -13.17
CA ASP A 67 7.62 -0.45 -13.45
C ASP A 67 8.09 -1.20 -12.20
N MET A 68 8.23 -0.51 -11.08
CA MET A 68 8.59 -1.12 -9.79
C MET A 68 7.36 -1.57 -8.99
N ILE A 69 6.17 -1.23 -9.42
CA ILE A 69 4.94 -1.58 -8.70
C ILE A 69 4.56 -3.02 -9.01
N VAL A 70 4.47 -3.81 -7.97
CA VAL A 70 4.05 -5.22 -8.05
C VAL A 70 2.54 -5.34 -7.86
N TYR A 71 1.99 -4.57 -6.93
CA TYR A 71 0.60 -4.70 -6.53
C TYR A 71 0.04 -3.39 -5.98
N VAL A 72 -1.19 -3.07 -6.32
CA VAL A 72 -1.94 -1.95 -5.75
C VAL A 72 -3.32 -2.43 -5.35
N ALA A 73 -3.72 -2.13 -4.12
CA ALA A 73 -5.07 -2.43 -3.66
C ALA A 73 -5.68 -1.27 -2.90
N PRO A 74 -6.97 -0.99 -3.10
CA PRO A 74 -7.65 -0.02 -2.26
C PRO A 74 -7.80 -0.55 -0.84
N LEU A 75 -7.66 0.32 0.14
CA LEU A 75 -7.95 0.01 1.52
C LEU A 75 -9.38 0.43 1.86
N GLN A 76 -10.08 -0.45 2.54
CA GLN A 76 -11.43 -0.20 2.99
C GLN A 76 -11.53 -0.42 4.49
N ILE A 77 -12.34 0.41 5.15
CA ILE A 77 -12.73 0.15 6.52
C ILE A 77 -13.84 -0.91 6.46
N LEU A 78 -13.58 -2.07 7.05
CA LEU A 78 -14.61 -3.09 7.17
C LEU A 78 -15.68 -2.61 8.13
N SER A 79 -16.93 -2.91 7.85
CA SER A 79 -18.05 -2.51 8.70
C SER A 79 -17.96 -3.02 10.14
N GLU A 80 -17.21 -4.11 10.32
CA GLU A 80 -16.97 -4.73 11.63
C GLU A 80 -15.72 -4.20 12.33
N ALA A 81 -14.95 -3.34 11.66
CA ALA A 81 -13.76 -2.78 12.25
C ALA A 81 -14.14 -1.84 13.40
N LYS A 82 -13.56 -2.09 14.56
CA LYS A 82 -13.75 -1.21 15.68
C LYS A 82 -12.93 0.06 15.50
N MET A 83 -13.59 1.21 15.61
CA MET A 83 -12.94 2.51 15.59
C MET A 83 -12.78 3.03 17.02
N TYR A 84 -11.61 3.56 17.33
CA TYR A 84 -11.27 4.07 18.66
C TYR A 84 -11.29 5.59 18.61
N GLY A 85 -12.26 6.20 19.27
CA GLY A 85 -12.54 7.63 19.17
C GLY A 85 -12.24 8.48 20.41
N ASN A 86 -11.98 7.87 21.57
CA ASN A 86 -11.60 8.60 22.75
C ASN A 86 -10.16 8.28 23.17
N LYS A 87 -9.55 9.20 23.93
CA LYS A 87 -8.14 9.11 24.29
C LYS A 87 -7.79 7.82 25.04
N GLU A 88 -8.62 7.40 25.96
CA GLU A 88 -8.36 6.20 26.77
C GLU A 88 -8.41 4.92 25.93
N GLU A 89 -9.37 4.82 25.05
CA GLU A 89 -9.48 3.70 24.12
C GLU A 89 -8.30 3.66 23.14
N ILE A 90 -7.91 4.81 22.62
CA ILE A 90 -6.76 4.94 21.72
C ILE A 90 -5.47 4.50 22.43
N GLU A 91 -5.24 4.99 23.65
CA GLU A 91 -4.06 4.60 24.44
C GLU A 91 -4.03 3.10 24.70
N ARG A 92 -5.16 2.52 25.06
CA ARG A 92 -5.28 1.09 25.32
C ARG A 92 -4.99 0.25 24.07
N TYR A 93 -5.51 0.69 22.93
CA TYR A 93 -5.25 0.05 21.66
C TYR A 93 -3.75 0.11 21.29
N LEU A 94 -3.14 1.29 21.41
CA LEU A 94 -1.73 1.48 21.10
C LEU A 94 -0.81 0.66 22.02
N GLN A 95 -1.08 0.61 23.31
CA GLN A 95 -0.32 -0.20 24.25
C GLN A 95 -0.35 -1.69 23.88
N GLY A 96 -1.51 -2.20 23.50
CA GLY A 96 -1.66 -3.57 23.05
C GLY A 96 -0.90 -3.85 21.75
N LYS A 97 -0.87 -2.92 20.82
CA LYS A 97 -0.18 -3.08 19.54
C LYS A 97 1.34 -2.98 19.65
N PHE A 98 1.86 -2.07 20.47
CA PHE A 98 3.30 -1.95 20.67
C PHE A 98 3.94 -3.13 21.41
N ALA A 99 3.16 -3.90 22.13
CA ALA A 99 3.64 -5.12 22.76
C ALA A 99 3.80 -6.29 21.77
N GLN A 100 3.29 -6.16 20.56
CA GLN A 100 3.33 -7.20 19.52
C GLN A 100 4.33 -6.81 18.43
N ARG A 101 5.09 -7.79 17.94
CA ARG A 101 5.89 -7.57 16.74
C ARG A 101 4.94 -7.40 15.55
N PRO A 102 5.27 -6.52 14.58
CA PRO A 102 4.46 -6.44 13.38
C PRO A 102 4.40 -7.80 12.68
N GLU A 103 3.19 -8.22 12.35
CA GLU A 103 3.00 -9.42 11.57
C GLU A 103 3.50 -9.19 10.15
N VAL A 104 4.21 -10.18 9.61
CA VAL A 104 4.60 -10.17 8.21
C VAL A 104 3.37 -10.53 7.40
N TYR A 105 2.93 -9.61 6.55
CA TYR A 105 1.78 -9.85 5.69
C TYR A 105 2.22 -10.71 4.51
N ASP A 106 1.60 -11.86 4.32
CA ASP A 106 1.86 -12.70 3.16
C ASP A 106 0.88 -12.35 2.04
N PHE A 107 1.35 -11.57 1.08
CA PHE A 107 0.57 -11.17 -0.07
C PHE A 107 0.39 -12.29 -1.11
N THR A 108 1.04 -13.45 -0.92
CA THR A 108 0.91 -14.57 -1.84
C THR A 108 -0.29 -15.46 -1.51
N GLU A 109 -0.81 -15.37 -0.29
CA GLU A 109 -2.03 -16.09 0.05
C GLU A 109 -3.23 -15.43 -0.62
N PRO A 110 -4.11 -16.23 -1.23
CA PRO A 110 -5.34 -15.68 -1.78
C PRO A 110 -6.14 -15.07 -0.65
N VAL A 111 -6.35 -13.77 -0.73
CA VAL A 111 -7.32 -13.11 0.12
C VAL A 111 -8.64 -13.83 -0.10
N GLU A 112 -9.23 -14.38 0.95
CA GLU A 112 -10.60 -14.83 0.87
C GLU A 112 -11.43 -13.67 0.36
N THR A 113 -11.76 -13.75 -0.90
CA THR A 113 -12.70 -12.84 -1.46
C THR A 113 -13.97 -13.03 -0.68
N VAL A 114 -14.25 -12.06 0.13
CA VAL A 114 -15.59 -11.89 0.62
C VAL A 114 -16.41 -11.76 -0.61
N SER A 115 -16.93 -12.83 -0.96
CA SER A 115 -17.68 -13.01 -2.08
C SER A 115 -18.71 -12.06 -2.33
N GLU A 116 -18.76 -11.45 -2.71
CA GLU A 116 -19.36 -10.96 -2.99
C GLU A 116 -20.19 -10.62 -3.74
N THR A 117 -20.87 -10.53 -3.65
CA THR A 117 -21.97 -9.64 -3.94
C THR A 117 -21.54 -8.26 -4.39
N THR A 118 -20.34 -8.13 -4.86
CA THR A 118 -19.98 -6.97 -5.61
C THR A 118 -20.85 -6.97 -6.85
N PRO A 119 -21.69 -5.98 -7.03
CA PRO A 119 -22.42 -5.89 -8.25
C PRO A 119 -21.41 -5.77 -9.38
N GLU A 120 -21.64 -6.65 -10.31
CA GLU A 120 -21.01 -6.74 -11.39
C GLU A 120 -20.47 -5.59 -12.00
N PRO A 121 -19.30 -5.63 -12.45
CA PRO A 121 -18.62 -4.52 -13.08
C PRO A 121 -19.14 -4.11 -14.45
N SER A 122 -20.36 -4.37 -14.73
CA SER A 122 -20.99 -3.79 -15.92
C SER A 122 -20.85 -2.26 -15.97
N ALA A 123 -20.69 -1.65 -14.81
CA ALA A 123 -20.36 -0.24 -14.70
C ALA A 123 -18.90 0.10 -15.07
N LEU A 124 -18.07 -0.89 -15.22
CA LEU A 124 -16.66 -0.74 -15.54
C LEU A 124 -16.34 -1.07 -16.99
N ASN A 125 -17.34 -1.31 -17.80
CA ASN A 125 -17.11 -1.39 -19.21
C ASN A 125 -16.52 -0.05 -19.65
N PRO A 126 -15.31 -0.06 -20.21
CA PRO A 126 -14.75 1.16 -20.71
C PRO A 126 -15.73 1.74 -21.71
N PRO A 127 -15.93 3.05 -21.70
CA PRO A 127 -16.75 3.65 -22.72
C PRO A 127 -16.19 3.22 -24.06
N THR A 128 -17.02 2.59 -24.83
CA THR A 128 -16.68 2.31 -26.20
C THR A 128 -16.34 3.64 -26.83
N LEU A 129 -15.09 3.84 -27.09
CA LEU A 129 -14.65 4.91 -27.95
C LEU A 129 -15.19 4.60 -29.33
N GLY A 130 -16.38 5.05 -29.53
CA GLY A 130 -16.93 5.08 -30.87
C GLY A 130 -16.45 6.30 -31.60
#